data_0e17e0d0b581d5a6c80a7c9cf54c0d56
#
_entry.id   0e17e0d0b581d5a6c80a7c9cf54c0d56
#
_cell.length_a   1.000
_cell.length_b   1.000
_cell.length_c   1.000
_cell.angle_alpha   90.00
_cell.angle_beta   90.00
_cell.angle_gamma   90.00
#
_symmetry.space_group_name_H-M   'P 1'
#
loop_
_entity.id
_entity.type
_entity.pdbx_description
1 polymer ?
#
loop_
_entity_poly.entity_id
_entity_poly.type
_entity_poly.pdbx_seq_one_letter_code
_entity_poly.pdbx_strand_id
1 'polypeptide(L)'
;SNLSFSFRGNTYIREAIHAVFLHHAQLVGMDFGIVNAKARKDYAKLPEVQRELIEDVVLNRRKGAADELIDLANEIKEQMDAAKAAAKAGGAPVAKPAAPEWRKEPVENRLKYALRKGITEFLQKDIDEALAKYPHAVNVIEGPLMDGMNEVGALFGEGKMFLPQVVKTARTMKAAVSILQPHIEAENTGSSTKAGKVVMATVKGDVHDIGKNIVCVVMSVSYTHLT
;
A
#
# COMPACT_ATOMS: atom_id res chain seq x y z
N SER A 1 -1.39 -7.74 19.04
CA SER A 1 -1.12 -6.38 19.50
C SER A 1 -1.46 -5.38 18.41
N ASN A 2 -1.97 -4.19 18.78
CA ASN A 2 -2.32 -3.12 17.84
C ASN A 2 -1.08 -2.52 17.16
N LEU A 3 0.09 -2.62 17.78
CA LEU A 3 1.36 -2.13 17.22
C LEU A 3 1.63 -2.61 15.79
N SER A 4 1.30 -3.85 15.49
CA SER A 4 1.52 -4.46 14.17
C SER A 4 0.22 -4.74 13.40
N PHE A 5 -0.88 -4.10 13.80
CA PHE A 5 -2.20 -4.37 13.22
C PHE A 5 -2.25 -4.08 11.73
N SER A 6 -1.54 -3.06 11.28
CA SER A 6 -1.43 -2.68 9.87
C SER A 6 -0.90 -3.82 8.97
N PHE A 7 -0.12 -4.74 9.54
CA PHE A 7 0.42 -5.92 8.84
C PHE A 7 -0.39 -7.19 9.11
N ARG A 8 -1.68 -7.07 9.45
CA ARG A 8 -2.57 -8.22 9.63
C ARG A 8 -2.57 -9.09 8.37
N GLY A 9 -2.31 -10.39 8.52
CA GLY A 9 -2.13 -11.34 7.41
C GLY A 9 -0.66 -11.67 7.10
N ASN A 10 0.31 -10.88 7.60
CA ASN A 10 1.73 -11.20 7.53
C ASN A 10 2.29 -11.50 8.92
N THR A 11 2.17 -12.75 9.36
CA THR A 11 2.59 -13.18 10.70
C THR A 11 4.08 -12.95 10.95
N TYR A 12 4.91 -13.16 9.92
CA TYR A 12 6.36 -12.97 10.04
C TYR A 12 6.74 -11.54 10.45
N ILE A 13 6.27 -10.55 9.68
CA ILE A 13 6.55 -9.12 9.94
C ILE A 13 5.95 -8.69 11.27
N ARG A 14 4.74 -9.14 11.60
CA ARG A 14 4.10 -8.81 12.87
C ARG A 14 4.90 -9.29 14.07
N GLU A 15 5.40 -10.52 14.03
CA GLU A 15 6.23 -11.08 15.10
C GLU A 15 7.59 -10.37 15.19
N ALA A 16 8.19 -10.01 14.05
CA ALA A 16 9.44 -9.25 14.01
C ALA A 16 9.27 -7.84 14.60
N ILE A 17 8.19 -7.12 14.26
CA ILE A 17 7.85 -5.81 14.87
C ILE A 17 7.68 -5.96 16.39
N HIS A 18 7.02 -7.03 16.86
CA HIS A 18 6.86 -7.25 18.30
C HIS A 18 8.20 -7.52 18.99
N ALA A 19 9.09 -8.30 18.38
CA ALA A 19 10.40 -8.61 18.94
C ALA A 19 11.26 -7.35 19.07
N VAL A 20 11.29 -6.51 18.01
CA VAL A 20 12.03 -5.24 18.02
C VAL A 20 11.46 -4.28 19.07
N PHE A 21 10.14 -4.09 19.08
CA PHE A 21 9.49 -3.20 20.06
C PHE A 21 9.76 -3.64 21.49
N LEU A 22 9.57 -4.92 21.79
CA LEU A 22 9.78 -5.45 23.16
C LEU A 22 11.22 -5.29 23.61
N HIS A 23 12.19 -5.54 22.71
CA HIS A 23 13.60 -5.33 23.02
C HIS A 23 13.87 -3.90 23.48
N HIS A 24 13.45 -2.91 22.68
CA HIS A 24 13.66 -1.50 23.02
C HIS A 24 12.83 -1.05 24.24
N ALA A 25 11.61 -1.55 24.40
CA ALA A 25 10.77 -1.23 25.54
C ALA A 25 11.36 -1.75 26.87
N GLN A 26 11.97 -2.95 26.86
CA GLN A 26 12.68 -3.48 28.03
C GLN A 26 13.89 -2.64 28.42
N LEU A 27 14.64 -2.12 27.45
CA LEU A 27 15.79 -1.23 27.71
C LEU A 27 15.40 0.07 28.43
N VAL A 28 14.15 0.49 28.30
CA VAL A 28 13.62 1.72 28.95
C VAL A 28 12.69 1.41 30.14
N GLY A 29 12.72 0.18 30.67
CA GLY A 29 12.07 -0.17 31.93
C GLY A 29 10.71 -0.84 31.80
N MET A 30 10.36 -1.42 30.66
CA MET A 30 9.16 -2.25 30.54
C MET A 30 9.38 -3.63 31.14
N ASP A 31 8.66 -3.99 32.20
CA ASP A 31 8.78 -5.28 32.90
C ASP A 31 7.87 -6.37 32.33
N PHE A 32 6.68 -6.00 31.86
CA PHE A 32 5.65 -6.95 31.43
C PHE A 32 5.05 -6.61 30.06
N GLY A 33 4.74 -7.63 29.27
CA GLY A 33 4.04 -7.50 28.01
C GLY A 33 3.13 -8.70 27.73
N ILE A 34 1.91 -8.43 27.22
CA ILE A 34 1.02 -9.49 26.76
C ILE A 34 1.37 -9.82 25.31
N VAL A 35 1.91 -11.02 25.10
CA VAL A 35 2.35 -11.50 23.80
C VAL A 35 1.71 -12.85 23.46
N ASN A 36 1.69 -13.20 22.17
CA ASN A 36 1.32 -14.54 21.75
C ASN A 36 2.43 -15.52 22.15
N ALA A 37 2.11 -16.47 23.01
CA ALA A 37 3.08 -17.50 23.46
C ALA A 37 3.64 -18.38 22.32
N LYS A 38 2.97 -18.42 21.16
CA LYS A 38 3.44 -19.11 19.95
C LYS A 38 4.36 -18.28 19.08
N ALA A 39 4.46 -16.97 19.33
CA ALA A 39 5.39 -16.10 18.61
C ALA A 39 6.84 -16.47 18.96
N ARG A 40 7.62 -16.83 17.95
CA ARG A 40 8.98 -17.40 18.12
C ARG A 40 10.08 -16.47 17.61
N LYS A 41 9.76 -15.23 17.25
CA LYS A 41 10.78 -14.28 16.79
C LYS A 41 11.54 -13.72 17.97
N ASP A 42 12.86 -13.86 17.89
CA ASP A 42 13.82 -13.32 18.82
C ASP A 42 14.53 -12.14 18.12
N TYR A 43 14.66 -11.02 18.80
CA TYR A 43 15.34 -9.84 18.28
C TYR A 43 16.74 -10.16 17.75
N ALA A 44 17.53 -10.94 18.52
CA ALA A 44 18.91 -11.29 18.16
C ALA A 44 19.01 -12.21 16.93
N LYS A 45 17.93 -12.92 16.59
CA LYS A 45 17.87 -13.86 15.46
C LYS A 45 17.26 -13.26 14.20
N LEU A 46 16.80 -12.00 14.24
CA LEU A 46 16.34 -11.32 13.06
C LEU A 46 17.53 -11.02 12.13
N PRO A 47 17.36 -11.21 10.80
CA PRO A 47 18.36 -10.74 9.83
C PRO A 47 18.63 -9.24 10.04
N GLU A 48 19.91 -8.85 10.03
CA GLU A 48 20.34 -7.49 10.39
C GLU A 48 19.61 -6.40 9.59
N VAL A 49 19.58 -6.53 8.26
CA VAL A 49 18.89 -5.57 7.37
C VAL A 49 17.40 -5.43 7.71
N GLN A 50 16.73 -6.55 8.04
CA GLN A 50 15.32 -6.52 8.41
C GLN A 50 15.11 -5.89 9.79
N ARG A 51 16.01 -6.19 10.73
CA ARG A 51 15.99 -5.65 12.08
C ARG A 51 16.14 -4.14 12.05
N GLU A 52 17.16 -3.62 11.36
CA GLU A 52 17.41 -2.18 11.21
C GLU A 52 16.21 -1.46 10.57
N LEU A 53 15.65 -2.00 9.50
CA LEU A 53 14.49 -1.42 8.85
C LEU A 53 13.26 -1.36 9.78
N ILE A 54 13.03 -2.42 10.57
CA ILE A 54 11.94 -2.46 11.53
C ILE A 54 12.20 -1.48 12.68
N GLU A 55 13.44 -1.32 13.14
CA GLU A 55 13.83 -0.31 14.13
C GLU A 55 13.57 1.10 13.61
N ASP A 56 13.94 1.38 12.37
CA ASP A 56 13.71 2.66 11.74
C ASP A 56 12.23 3.05 11.74
N VAL A 57 11.34 2.08 11.53
CA VAL A 57 9.90 2.28 11.58
C VAL A 57 9.39 2.42 13.02
N VAL A 58 9.78 1.49 13.91
CA VAL A 58 9.28 1.43 15.30
C VAL A 58 9.73 2.66 16.09
N LEU A 59 10.97 3.11 15.88
CA LEU A 59 11.58 4.25 16.56
C LEU A 59 11.47 5.55 15.77
N ASN A 60 10.83 5.52 14.59
CA ASN A 60 10.67 6.67 13.69
C ASN A 60 12.00 7.37 13.38
N ARG A 61 13.07 6.60 13.06
CA ARG A 61 14.42 7.13 12.84
C ARG A 61 14.57 7.86 11.52
N ARG A 62 13.88 7.42 10.45
CA ARG A 62 13.98 8.04 9.12
C ARG A 62 12.66 8.02 8.33
N LYS A 63 12.52 9.03 7.48
CA LYS A 63 11.37 9.10 6.53
C LYS A 63 11.50 8.00 5.47
N GLY A 64 10.36 7.45 5.05
CA GLY A 64 10.31 6.42 4.01
C GLY A 64 10.51 4.99 4.50
N ALA A 65 11.03 4.76 5.72
CA ALA A 65 11.23 3.42 6.29
C ALA A 65 9.93 2.59 6.31
N ALA A 66 8.79 3.24 6.53
CA ALA A 66 7.50 2.55 6.53
C ALA A 66 7.13 2.00 5.14
N ASP A 67 7.41 2.75 4.07
CA ASP A 67 7.15 2.29 2.70
C ASP A 67 8.09 1.14 2.32
N GLU A 68 9.37 1.21 2.71
CA GLU A 68 10.34 0.11 2.53
C GLU A 68 9.94 -1.14 3.31
N LEU A 69 9.41 -0.99 4.54
CA LEU A 69 8.92 -2.13 5.32
C LEU A 69 7.69 -2.77 4.67
N ILE A 70 6.83 -1.99 4.01
CA ILE A 70 5.70 -2.52 3.24
C ILE A 70 6.22 -3.34 2.05
N ASP A 71 7.24 -2.85 1.34
CA ASP A 71 7.82 -3.57 0.21
C ASP A 71 8.48 -4.89 0.66
N LEU A 72 9.26 -4.86 1.73
CA LEU A 72 9.82 -6.06 2.36
C LEU A 72 8.72 -7.05 2.79
N ALA A 73 7.63 -6.55 3.38
CA ALA A 73 6.50 -7.38 3.79
C ALA A 73 5.82 -8.08 2.60
N ASN A 74 5.75 -7.40 1.46
CA ASN A 74 5.22 -7.97 0.21
C ASN A 74 6.14 -9.07 -0.33
N GLU A 75 7.45 -8.80 -0.38
CA GLU A 75 8.44 -9.78 -0.85
C GLU A 75 8.41 -11.05 0.01
N ILE A 76 8.40 -10.91 1.33
CA ILE A 76 8.34 -12.04 2.26
C ILE A 76 7.04 -12.82 2.08
N LYS A 77 5.90 -12.14 1.90
CA LYS A 77 4.62 -12.79 1.67
C LYS A 77 4.63 -13.58 0.36
N GLU A 78 5.12 -12.98 -0.72
CA GLU A 78 5.25 -13.63 -2.03
C GLU A 78 6.16 -14.88 -1.95
N GLN A 79 7.29 -14.78 -1.27
CA GLN A 79 8.20 -15.91 -1.04
C GLN A 79 7.55 -17.03 -0.22
N MET A 80 6.81 -16.69 0.83
CA MET A 80 6.11 -17.67 1.67
C MET A 80 4.97 -18.35 0.92
N ASP A 81 4.24 -17.62 0.10
CA ASP A 81 3.13 -18.16 -0.69
C ASP A 81 3.66 -19.03 -1.84
N ALA A 82 4.78 -18.64 -2.48
CA ALA A 82 5.49 -19.45 -3.46
C ALA A 82 6.05 -20.73 -2.83
N ALA A 83 6.66 -20.65 -1.64
CA ALA A 83 7.15 -21.81 -0.90
C ALA A 83 6.02 -22.78 -0.50
N LYS A 84 4.86 -22.25 -0.10
CA LYS A 84 3.68 -23.08 0.20
C LYS A 84 3.12 -23.74 -1.08
N ALA A 85 3.10 -23.03 -2.19
CA ALA A 85 2.68 -23.57 -3.48
C ALA A 85 3.65 -24.66 -3.98
N ALA A 86 4.97 -24.43 -3.87
CA ALA A 86 6.02 -25.40 -4.21
C ALA A 86 5.94 -26.65 -3.31
N ALA A 87 5.72 -26.47 -2.01
CA ALA A 87 5.52 -27.61 -1.07
C ALA A 87 4.28 -28.46 -1.39
N LYS A 88 3.24 -27.85 -2.01
CA LYS A 88 2.06 -28.58 -2.49
C LYS A 88 2.28 -29.22 -3.86
N ALA A 89 3.19 -28.72 -4.68
CA ALA A 89 3.41 -29.13 -6.07
C ALA A 89 4.67 -29.99 -6.29
N GLY A 90 5.50 -30.24 -5.25
CA GLY A 90 6.69 -31.11 -5.35
C GLY A 90 7.80 -30.60 -6.28
N GLY A 91 7.94 -29.29 -6.49
CA GLY A 91 8.85 -28.73 -7.49
C GLY A 91 9.81 -27.65 -6.98
N ALA A 92 10.94 -27.48 -7.69
CA ALA A 92 12.12 -26.70 -7.37
C ALA A 92 11.89 -25.16 -7.27
N PRO A 93 12.83 -24.40 -6.64
CA PRO A 93 12.70 -22.97 -6.40
C PRO A 93 12.70 -22.16 -7.70
N VAL A 94 11.74 -21.25 -7.83
CA VAL A 94 11.60 -20.36 -8.99
C VAL A 94 12.61 -19.22 -8.89
N ALA A 95 13.45 -19.07 -9.91
CA ALA A 95 14.42 -17.99 -10.04
C ALA A 95 13.75 -16.62 -10.19
N LYS A 96 14.41 -15.56 -9.68
CA LYS A 96 14.00 -14.15 -9.85
C LYS A 96 13.84 -13.81 -11.35
N PRO A 97 12.75 -13.18 -11.78
CA PRO A 97 12.57 -12.80 -13.17
C PRO A 97 13.47 -11.62 -13.57
N ALA A 98 14.04 -11.70 -14.77
CA ALA A 98 14.60 -10.56 -15.50
C ALA A 98 13.51 -9.53 -15.80
N ALA A 99 13.89 -8.27 -16.10
CA ALA A 99 13.09 -7.07 -16.37
C ALA A 99 11.55 -7.27 -16.32
N PRO A 100 10.81 -6.52 -15.52
CA PRO A 100 9.47 -6.90 -15.10
C PRO A 100 8.55 -7.13 -16.32
N GLU A 101 8.11 -8.37 -16.52
CA GLU A 101 7.29 -8.80 -17.66
C GLU A 101 6.02 -7.94 -17.82
N TRP A 102 5.49 -7.39 -16.72
CA TRP A 102 4.34 -6.51 -16.73
C TRP A 102 4.52 -5.23 -17.58
N ARG A 103 5.76 -4.81 -17.85
CA ARG A 103 6.01 -3.66 -18.75
C ARG A 103 5.70 -3.95 -20.22
N LYS A 104 5.53 -5.21 -20.59
CA LYS A 104 5.15 -5.64 -21.96
C LYS A 104 3.64 -5.69 -22.15
N GLU A 105 2.88 -5.60 -21.06
CA GLU A 105 1.43 -5.62 -21.06
C GLU A 105 0.84 -4.32 -21.68
N PRO A 106 -0.43 -4.37 -22.14
CA PRO A 106 -1.17 -3.18 -22.53
C PRO A 106 -1.17 -2.10 -21.44
N VAL A 107 -1.25 -0.82 -21.83
CA VAL A 107 -1.16 0.31 -20.90
C VAL A 107 -2.17 0.23 -19.76
N GLU A 108 -3.37 -0.30 -20.02
CA GLU A 108 -4.43 -0.51 -19.04
C GLU A 108 -3.97 -1.47 -17.94
N ASN A 109 -3.38 -2.59 -18.32
CA ASN A 109 -2.86 -3.59 -17.36
C ASN A 109 -1.64 -3.05 -16.60
N ARG A 110 -0.80 -2.25 -17.25
CA ARG A 110 0.34 -1.60 -16.60
C ARG A 110 -0.11 -0.62 -15.54
N LEU A 111 -1.12 0.20 -15.81
CA LEU A 111 -1.71 1.14 -14.85
C LEU A 111 -2.36 0.40 -13.66
N LYS A 112 -3.15 -0.65 -13.92
CA LYS A 112 -3.71 -1.51 -12.87
C LYS A 112 -2.62 -2.13 -11.99
N TYR A 113 -1.57 -2.67 -12.60
CA TYR A 113 -0.45 -3.26 -11.88
C TYR A 113 0.31 -2.22 -11.05
N ALA A 114 0.59 -1.05 -11.64
CA ALA A 114 1.25 0.06 -10.94
C ALA A 114 0.46 0.50 -9.69
N LEU A 115 -0.86 0.62 -9.80
CA LEU A 115 -1.73 0.90 -8.66
C LEU A 115 -1.66 -0.20 -7.60
N ARG A 116 -1.85 -1.46 -7.99
CA ARG A 116 -1.85 -2.59 -7.07
C ARG A 116 -0.53 -2.74 -6.30
N LYS A 117 0.60 -2.46 -6.96
CA LYS A 117 1.95 -2.53 -6.34
C LYS A 117 2.42 -1.20 -5.74
N GLY A 118 1.71 -0.11 -5.98
CA GLY A 118 2.09 1.22 -5.49
C GLY A 118 3.32 1.79 -6.19
N ILE A 119 3.48 1.53 -7.50
CA ILE A 119 4.61 1.97 -8.32
C ILE A 119 4.27 3.31 -8.97
N THR A 120 5.10 4.33 -8.75
CA THR A 120 4.89 5.68 -9.31
C THR A 120 5.87 6.01 -10.44
N GLU A 121 6.98 5.29 -10.54
CA GLU A 121 8.11 5.57 -11.44
C GLU A 121 7.70 5.69 -12.92
N PHE A 122 6.75 4.87 -13.36
CA PHE A 122 6.34 4.81 -14.77
C PHE A 122 5.01 5.52 -15.06
N LEU A 123 4.37 6.11 -14.03
CA LEU A 123 3.01 6.68 -14.15
C LEU A 123 2.91 7.73 -15.23
N GLN A 124 3.86 8.68 -15.31
CA GLN A 124 3.83 9.74 -16.31
C GLN A 124 3.78 9.13 -17.72
N LYS A 125 4.71 8.24 -18.03
CA LYS A 125 4.81 7.61 -19.36
C LYS A 125 3.58 6.77 -19.71
N ASP A 126 3.06 6.01 -18.74
CA ASP A 126 1.90 5.15 -18.98
C ASP A 126 0.61 5.97 -19.09
N ILE A 127 0.49 7.10 -18.39
CA ILE A 127 -0.64 8.02 -18.51
C ILE A 127 -0.57 8.77 -19.84
N ASP A 128 0.59 9.23 -20.29
CA ASP A 128 0.74 9.90 -21.60
C ASP A 128 0.33 8.94 -22.74
N GLU A 129 0.72 7.67 -22.65
CA GLU A 129 0.30 6.64 -23.60
C GLU A 129 -1.21 6.38 -23.55
N ALA A 130 -1.80 6.36 -22.34
CA ALA A 130 -3.24 6.21 -22.17
C ALA A 130 -4.01 7.41 -22.73
N LEU A 131 -3.55 8.65 -22.49
CA LEU A 131 -4.16 9.85 -23.04
C LEU A 131 -4.20 9.86 -24.57
N ALA A 132 -3.20 9.27 -25.24
CA ALA A 132 -3.22 9.12 -26.69
C ALA A 132 -4.26 8.09 -27.19
N LYS A 133 -4.74 7.21 -26.31
CA LYS A 133 -5.66 6.10 -26.63
C LYS A 133 -7.10 6.41 -26.23
N TYR A 134 -7.31 7.17 -25.17
CA TYR A 134 -8.63 7.50 -24.65
C TYR A 134 -9.08 8.89 -25.17
N PRO A 135 -10.37 9.06 -25.51
CA PRO A 135 -10.88 10.31 -26.07
C PRO A 135 -10.85 11.48 -25.06
N HIS A 136 -10.96 11.20 -23.77
CA HIS A 136 -10.93 12.20 -22.69
C HIS A 136 -10.07 11.73 -21.54
N ALA A 137 -9.38 12.67 -20.87
CA ALA A 137 -8.53 12.38 -19.71
C ALA A 137 -9.31 11.71 -18.56
N VAL A 138 -10.58 12.07 -18.38
CA VAL A 138 -11.50 11.45 -17.41
C VAL A 138 -11.66 9.95 -17.66
N ASN A 139 -11.68 9.49 -18.90
CA ASN A 139 -11.85 8.07 -19.22
C ASN A 139 -10.66 7.21 -18.77
N VAL A 140 -9.45 7.78 -18.64
CA VAL A 140 -8.31 7.08 -18.08
C VAL A 140 -8.54 6.80 -16.58
N ILE A 141 -9.19 7.73 -15.88
CA ILE A 141 -9.52 7.55 -14.47
C ILE A 141 -10.66 6.55 -14.32
N GLU A 142 -11.79 6.75 -15.01
CA GLU A 142 -12.98 5.90 -14.92
C GLU A 142 -12.76 4.47 -15.42
N GLY A 143 -11.80 4.27 -16.33
CA GLY A 143 -11.41 2.97 -16.85
C GLY A 143 -10.28 2.34 -16.02
N PRO A 144 -9.05 2.32 -16.56
CA PRO A 144 -7.96 1.50 -16.00
C PRO A 144 -7.57 1.85 -14.56
N LEU A 145 -7.67 3.13 -14.15
CA LEU A 145 -7.32 3.51 -12.79
C LEU A 145 -8.39 3.06 -11.78
N MET A 146 -9.67 3.25 -12.07
CA MET A 146 -10.76 2.77 -11.20
C MET A 146 -10.85 1.24 -11.18
N ASP A 147 -10.62 0.57 -12.29
CA ASP A 147 -10.53 -0.89 -12.33
C ASP A 147 -9.43 -1.41 -11.40
N GLY A 148 -8.24 -0.75 -11.41
CA GLY A 148 -7.15 -1.08 -10.49
C GLY A 148 -7.53 -0.87 -9.02
N MET A 149 -8.25 0.22 -8.70
CA MET A 149 -8.75 0.48 -7.34
C MET A 149 -9.79 -0.55 -6.90
N ASN A 150 -10.69 -0.97 -7.80
CA ASN A 150 -11.68 -2.01 -7.52
C ASN A 150 -11.01 -3.36 -7.23
N GLU A 151 -9.97 -3.73 -7.99
CA GLU A 151 -9.17 -4.93 -7.73
C GLU A 151 -8.49 -4.86 -6.35
N VAL A 152 -7.91 -3.71 -5.99
CA VAL A 152 -7.32 -3.49 -4.67
C VAL A 152 -8.36 -3.60 -3.55
N GLY A 153 -9.56 -3.04 -3.76
CA GLY A 153 -10.67 -3.15 -2.82
C GLY A 153 -11.10 -4.59 -2.59
N ALA A 154 -11.22 -5.38 -3.66
CA ALA A 154 -11.54 -6.81 -3.58
C ALA A 154 -10.46 -7.60 -2.82
N LEU A 155 -9.17 -7.40 -3.16
CA LEU A 155 -8.05 -8.05 -2.49
C LEU A 155 -7.97 -7.69 -0.99
N PHE A 156 -8.30 -6.45 -0.63
CA PHE A 156 -8.37 -6.01 0.76
C PHE A 156 -9.54 -6.67 1.50
N GLY A 157 -10.73 -6.71 0.88
CA GLY A 157 -11.92 -7.38 1.43
C GLY A 157 -11.71 -8.88 1.67
N GLU A 158 -10.98 -9.55 0.78
CA GLU A 158 -10.60 -10.96 0.90
C GLU A 158 -9.43 -11.21 1.88
N GLY A 159 -8.86 -10.17 2.50
CA GLY A 159 -7.71 -10.29 3.40
C GLY A 159 -6.40 -10.65 2.70
N LYS A 160 -6.35 -10.55 1.38
CA LYS A 160 -5.14 -10.79 0.57
C LYS A 160 -4.20 -9.58 0.52
N MET A 161 -4.73 -8.39 0.80
CA MET A 161 -4.00 -7.14 0.88
C MET A 161 -4.20 -6.52 2.26
N PHE A 162 -3.18 -5.85 2.81
CA PHE A 162 -3.28 -5.18 4.10
C PHE A 162 -3.32 -3.65 3.96
N LEU A 163 -3.80 -2.99 5.00
CA LEU A 163 -4.10 -1.56 5.01
C LEU A 163 -2.97 -0.66 4.48
N PRO A 164 -1.68 -0.82 4.84
CA PRO A 164 -0.61 0.01 4.30
C PRO A 164 -0.46 -0.09 2.78
N GLN A 165 -0.75 -1.27 2.19
CA GLN A 165 -0.75 -1.43 0.73
C GLN A 165 -1.87 -0.62 0.10
N VAL A 166 -3.07 -0.61 0.70
CA VAL A 166 -4.20 0.21 0.23
C VAL A 166 -3.85 1.69 0.29
N VAL A 167 -3.22 2.14 1.38
CA VAL A 167 -2.75 3.54 1.52
C VAL A 167 -1.69 3.87 0.46
N LYS A 168 -0.75 2.96 0.20
CA LYS A 168 0.25 3.12 -0.87
C LYS A 168 -0.41 3.23 -2.25
N THR A 169 -1.40 2.36 -2.54
CA THR A 169 -2.21 2.43 -3.76
C THR A 169 -2.95 3.77 -3.89
N ALA A 170 -3.57 4.25 -2.80
CA ALA A 170 -4.26 5.53 -2.79
C ALA A 170 -3.32 6.70 -3.11
N ARG A 171 -2.08 6.70 -2.59
CA ARG A 171 -1.05 7.69 -2.94
C ARG A 171 -0.69 7.61 -4.43
N THR A 172 -0.54 6.41 -4.97
CA THR A 172 -0.26 6.18 -6.39
C THR A 172 -1.40 6.70 -7.27
N MET A 173 -2.65 6.43 -6.89
CA MET A 173 -3.84 6.96 -7.56
C MET A 173 -3.84 8.50 -7.53
N LYS A 174 -3.56 9.09 -6.37
CA LYS A 174 -3.46 10.57 -6.25
C LYS A 174 -2.39 11.14 -7.17
N ALA A 175 -1.23 10.50 -7.29
CA ALA A 175 -0.18 10.90 -8.22
C ALA A 175 -0.65 10.80 -9.67
N ALA A 176 -1.33 9.73 -10.05
CA ALA A 176 -1.91 9.56 -11.39
C ALA A 176 -2.95 10.64 -11.71
N VAL A 177 -3.87 10.93 -10.78
CA VAL A 177 -4.86 11.98 -10.93
C VAL A 177 -4.20 13.36 -11.05
N SER A 178 -3.14 13.63 -10.28
CA SER A 178 -2.39 14.90 -10.38
C SER A 178 -1.76 15.11 -11.77
N ILE A 179 -1.35 14.03 -12.44
CA ILE A 179 -0.83 14.09 -13.82
C ILE A 179 -1.98 14.39 -14.82
N LEU A 180 -3.16 13.80 -14.60
CA LEU A 180 -4.32 13.95 -15.46
C LEU A 180 -5.05 15.29 -15.27
N GLN A 181 -4.93 15.90 -14.08
CA GLN A 181 -5.64 17.13 -13.71
C GLN A 181 -5.51 18.27 -14.73
N PRO A 182 -4.31 18.64 -15.23
CA PRO A 182 -4.19 19.70 -16.23
C PRO A 182 -4.92 19.39 -17.54
N HIS A 183 -4.97 18.12 -17.94
CA HIS A 183 -5.66 17.67 -19.16
C HIS A 183 -7.18 17.78 -18.99
N ILE A 184 -7.69 17.34 -17.81
CA ILE A 184 -9.12 17.47 -17.47
C ILE A 184 -9.55 18.94 -17.44
N GLU A 185 -8.72 19.82 -16.85
CA GLU A 185 -9.01 21.25 -16.79
C GLU A 185 -8.99 21.91 -18.19
N ALA A 186 -8.08 21.47 -19.04
CA ALA A 186 -8.01 21.93 -20.43
C ALA A 186 -9.23 21.51 -21.29
N GLU A 187 -9.77 20.30 -21.03
CA GLU A 187 -10.97 19.79 -21.69
C GLU A 187 -12.25 20.48 -21.18
N ASN A 188 -12.27 20.93 -19.91
CA ASN A 188 -13.43 21.51 -19.23
C ASN A 188 -13.47 23.05 -19.34
N THR A 189 -13.23 23.63 -20.50
CA THR A 189 -13.27 25.08 -20.72
C THR A 189 -14.67 25.72 -20.61
N GLY A 190 -15.56 25.24 -19.73
CA GLY A 190 -16.91 25.79 -19.66
C GLY A 190 -17.75 25.57 -18.41
N SER A 191 -17.55 24.59 -17.59
CA SER A 191 -18.33 24.48 -16.34
C SER A 191 -17.65 23.59 -15.31
N SER A 192 -17.18 24.21 -14.24
CA SER A 192 -16.78 23.49 -12.99
C SER A 192 -18.05 22.94 -12.31
N THR A 193 -18.52 21.79 -12.73
CA THR A 193 -19.59 21.06 -12.03
C THR A 193 -19.02 20.32 -10.84
N LYS A 194 -18.79 21.04 -9.74
CA LYS A 194 -18.55 20.41 -8.43
C LYS A 194 -19.84 19.71 -8.01
N ALA A 195 -19.82 18.39 -7.87
CA ALA A 195 -20.98 17.58 -7.49
C ALA A 195 -21.50 17.91 -6.08
N GLY A 196 -20.67 18.50 -5.20
CA GLY A 196 -21.05 18.87 -3.83
C GLY A 196 -19.86 19.08 -2.90
N LYS A 197 -20.16 19.33 -1.63
CA LYS A 197 -19.18 19.42 -0.55
C LYS A 197 -19.43 18.30 0.46
N VAL A 198 -18.38 17.58 0.85
CA VAL A 198 -18.44 16.55 1.89
C VAL A 198 -17.55 16.98 3.06
N VAL A 199 -18.13 17.01 4.27
CA VAL A 199 -17.40 17.30 5.50
C VAL A 199 -17.18 16.00 6.27
N MET A 200 -15.92 15.68 6.53
CA MET A 200 -15.51 14.49 7.30
C MET A 200 -14.93 14.92 8.63
N ALA A 201 -15.51 14.49 9.73
CA ALA A 201 -15.06 14.85 11.06
C ALA A 201 -15.14 13.65 12.02
N THR A 202 -14.25 13.62 13.00
CA THR A 202 -14.37 12.76 14.17
C THR A 202 -15.26 13.47 15.19
N VAL A 203 -16.24 12.79 15.74
CA VAL A 203 -17.14 13.39 16.73
C VAL A 203 -16.40 13.69 18.02
N LYS A 204 -16.87 14.71 18.76
CA LYS A 204 -16.28 15.12 20.04
C LYS A 204 -16.31 13.94 21.03
N GLY A 205 -15.14 13.61 21.58
CA GLY A 205 -14.97 12.51 22.53
C GLY A 205 -14.56 11.17 21.91
N ASP A 206 -14.57 11.04 20.58
CA ASP A 206 -14.01 9.89 19.90
C ASP A 206 -12.53 10.14 19.53
N VAL A 207 -11.68 9.18 19.87
CA VAL A 207 -10.22 9.21 19.57
C VAL A 207 -9.84 8.37 18.35
N HIS A 208 -10.82 7.75 17.69
CA HIS A 208 -10.61 6.81 16.59
C HIS A 208 -10.52 7.53 15.22
N ASP A 209 -9.45 8.27 15.02
CA ASP A 209 -9.20 9.02 13.78
C ASP A 209 -8.83 8.18 12.57
N ILE A 210 -8.33 6.96 12.78
CA ILE A 210 -7.76 6.13 11.70
C ILE A 210 -8.79 5.85 10.61
N GLY A 211 -10.01 5.45 10.97
CA GLY A 211 -11.08 5.16 10.01
C GLY A 211 -11.45 6.37 9.16
N LYS A 212 -11.64 7.53 9.78
CA LYS A 212 -11.90 8.80 9.10
C LYS A 212 -10.78 9.16 8.12
N ASN A 213 -9.52 9.09 8.58
CA ASN A 213 -8.36 9.44 7.75
C ASN A 213 -8.22 8.54 6.54
N ILE A 214 -8.51 7.24 6.68
CA ILE A 214 -8.52 6.28 5.56
C ILE A 214 -9.60 6.67 4.55
N VAL A 215 -10.83 6.92 5.02
CA VAL A 215 -11.93 7.32 4.13
C VAL A 215 -11.59 8.65 3.43
N CYS A 216 -11.04 9.64 4.14
CA CYS A 216 -10.57 10.89 3.53
C CYS A 216 -9.53 10.66 2.43
N VAL A 217 -8.54 9.79 2.67
CA VAL A 217 -7.53 9.46 1.65
C VAL A 217 -8.16 8.79 0.45
N VAL A 218 -9.04 7.82 0.64
CA VAL A 218 -9.74 7.11 -0.45
C VAL A 218 -10.65 8.08 -1.21
N MET A 219 -11.41 8.93 -0.53
CA MET A 219 -12.28 9.92 -1.18
C MET A 219 -11.49 10.99 -1.93
N SER A 220 -10.32 11.41 -1.43
CA SER A 220 -9.49 12.44 -2.09
C SER A 220 -8.91 11.98 -3.43
N VAL A 221 -8.87 10.67 -3.70
CA VAL A 221 -8.48 10.10 -4.99
C VAL A 221 -9.65 9.89 -5.94
N SER A 222 -10.89 10.11 -5.47
CA SER A 222 -12.13 9.92 -6.25
C SER A 222 -12.78 11.27 -6.58
N TYR A 223 -12.05 12.19 -7.21
CA TYR A 223 -12.55 13.53 -7.65
C TYR A 223 -12.94 14.51 -6.54
N THR A 224 -12.56 14.28 -5.30
CA THR A 224 -12.85 15.19 -4.20
C THR A 224 -11.60 16.00 -3.82
N HIS A 225 -11.69 17.34 -3.90
CA HIS A 225 -10.71 18.23 -3.30
C HIS A 225 -11.04 18.36 -1.80
N LEU A 226 -10.16 17.83 -0.94
CA LEU A 226 -10.21 18.10 0.49
C LEU A 226 -9.57 19.47 0.76
N THR A 227 -10.36 20.40 1.27
CA THR A 227 -9.89 21.72 1.77
C THR A 227 -9.64 21.63 3.25
#